data_f2eebb81f43f32c81a20545822950d1d
#
_entry.id   f2eebb81f43f32c81a20545822950d1d
#
_cell.length_a   1.000
_cell.length_b   1.000
_cell.length_c   1.000
_cell.angle_alpha   90.00
_cell.angle_beta   90.00
_cell.angle_gamma   90.00
#
_symmetry.space_group_name_H-M   'P 1'
#
loop_
_entity.id
_entity.type
_entity.pdbx_description
1 polymer ?
#
loop_
_entity_poly.entity_id
_entity_poly.type
_entity_poly.pdbx_seq_one_letter_code
_entity_poly.pdbx_strand_id
1 'polypeptide(L)'
;SNDRGNDRQGQNSGGQGNSGQNNGGPNNNQGNDRGNRYDDEDGSSRRGRRRRQRDRGNRRTRNGGGQVIDRYESDPVIGDDDVLLNVGGILDIRDSFGFLRTSGYLPGDNDAYVSLAMVRKYGLRRGDVLTGAIRQQREGERKEKINPLVRIDTVNGGDPEQAKVRPEFQKLTPLYPQERLRLETTQTNMTGRIIDLVSPIGKGQRGLIVSPPKAGKTMVMQNIANAIAANNPEVHLMVVLVDERPEEVTD
;
A
#
# COMPACT_ATOMS: atom_id res chain seq x y z
N SER A 1 -29.49 -6.08 -65.23
CA SER A 1 -28.74 -5.24 -66.19
C SER A 1 -27.37 -4.92 -65.57
N ASN A 2 -26.41 -5.59 -66.20
CA ASN A 2 -24.99 -5.23 -66.38
C ASN A 2 -24.15 -4.89 -65.14
N ASP A 3 -23.18 -5.61 -64.75
CA ASP A 3 -22.05 -6.32 -65.41
C ASP A 3 -20.74 -5.50 -65.33
N ARG A 4 -19.65 -6.24 -65.06
CA ARG A 4 -18.21 -5.93 -65.17
C ARG A 4 -17.56 -5.28 -63.97
N GLY A 5 -16.68 -5.91 -63.23
CA GLY A 5 -15.53 -6.76 -63.64
C GLY A 5 -14.27 -5.92 -63.79
N ASN A 6 -13.32 -6.01 -62.93
CA ASN A 6 -11.93 -6.10 -63.37
C ASN A 6 -10.96 -6.46 -62.24
N ASP A 7 -10.30 -7.57 -62.46
CA ASP A 7 -9.07 -8.04 -61.83
C ASP A 7 -7.90 -7.08 -62.10
N ARG A 8 -6.96 -7.00 -61.16
CA ARG A 8 -5.51 -6.98 -61.48
C ARG A 8 -4.66 -7.40 -60.32
N GLN A 9 -4.07 -8.55 -60.49
CA GLN A 9 -2.84 -9.06 -59.90
C GLN A 9 -1.69 -8.06 -60.03
N GLY A 10 -0.79 -8.08 -59.08
CA GLY A 10 0.53 -7.52 -59.13
C GLY A 10 1.44 -8.18 -58.12
N GLN A 11 2.09 -9.22 -58.55
CA GLN A 11 3.29 -9.83 -57.93
C GLN A 11 4.48 -8.87 -58.02
N ASN A 12 5.37 -8.86 -57.07
CA ASN A 12 6.78 -9.25 -57.20
C ASN A 12 7.65 -8.76 -56.06
N SER A 13 8.31 -9.64 -55.39
CA SER A 13 9.76 -9.99 -55.30
C SER A 13 10.58 -8.94 -54.53
N GLY A 14 11.19 -9.33 -53.43
CA GLY A 14 12.43 -10.09 -53.40
C GLY A 14 13.56 -9.18 -52.86
N GLY A 15 14.32 -9.65 -51.89
CA GLY A 15 15.52 -8.99 -51.40
C GLY A 15 15.92 -9.53 -50.02
N GLN A 16 16.56 -10.51 -50.01
CA GLN A 16 17.71 -11.26 -49.52
C GLN A 16 18.85 -10.35 -48.98
N GLY A 17 19.40 -10.83 -47.84
CA GLY A 17 20.79 -10.64 -47.41
C GLY A 17 20.92 -9.66 -46.26
N ASN A 18 21.57 -9.93 -45.16
CA ASN A 18 22.86 -10.55 -45.00
C ASN A 18 23.11 -10.89 -43.52
N SER A 19 23.72 -12.01 -43.34
CA SER A 19 24.34 -12.57 -42.15
C SER A 19 25.45 -11.69 -41.54
N GLY A 20 25.51 -11.67 -40.22
CA GLY A 20 26.66 -11.17 -39.45
C GLY A 20 26.72 -11.86 -38.12
N GLN A 21 27.27 -13.08 -38.13
CA GLN A 21 27.83 -13.72 -36.94
C GLN A 21 29.01 -12.92 -36.43
N ASN A 22 29.07 -12.67 -35.14
CA ASN A 22 30.36 -12.62 -34.49
C ASN A 22 30.29 -13.20 -33.07
N ASN A 23 31.08 -14.19 -32.97
CA ASN A 23 31.48 -15.09 -31.94
C ASN A 23 32.43 -14.38 -30.96
N GLY A 24 32.35 -14.68 -29.67
CA GLY A 24 33.33 -14.23 -28.70
C GLY A 24 33.04 -14.84 -27.33
N GLY A 25 33.69 -15.94 -27.10
CA GLY A 25 33.53 -16.88 -26.00
C GLY A 25 34.08 -16.41 -24.63
N PRO A 26 34.05 -17.29 -23.65
CA PRO A 26 34.21 -16.98 -22.24
C PRO A 26 35.68 -17.00 -21.81
N ASN A 27 36.05 -16.08 -20.93
CA ASN A 27 37.37 -16.14 -20.31
C ASN A 27 37.21 -16.58 -18.83
N ASN A 28 37.61 -17.82 -18.67
CA ASN A 28 37.83 -18.52 -17.43
C ASN A 28 39.28 -18.23 -17.01
N ASN A 29 39.53 -17.71 -15.80
CA ASN A 29 40.89 -17.72 -15.27
C ASN A 29 40.84 -18.18 -13.81
N GLN A 30 41.08 -19.48 -13.66
CA GLN A 30 41.57 -20.14 -12.49
C GLN A 30 43.12 -20.00 -12.45
N GLY A 31 43.63 -19.78 -11.25
CA GLY A 31 45.03 -19.96 -10.91
C GLY A 31 45.18 -19.65 -9.44
N ASN A 32 45.12 -20.56 -8.51
CA ASN A 32 46.09 -21.54 -8.05
C ASN A 32 47.46 -20.89 -7.86
N ASP A 33 48.12 -20.85 -6.73
CA ASP A 33 48.51 -21.85 -5.79
C ASP A 33 49.62 -21.30 -4.87
N ARG A 34 49.68 -21.83 -3.65
CA ARG A 34 50.86 -22.07 -2.84
C ARG A 34 51.69 -20.85 -2.35
N GLY A 35 51.71 -20.52 -1.07
CA GLY A 35 52.37 -21.34 -0.04
C GLY A 35 53.76 -20.83 0.17
N ASN A 36 54.05 -20.24 1.31
CA ASN A 36 55.17 -20.69 2.10
C ASN A 36 55.23 -20.03 3.49
N ARG A 37 55.40 -20.86 4.45
CA ARG A 37 55.89 -20.57 5.81
C ARG A 37 57.30 -19.98 5.71
N TYR A 38 57.68 -19.19 6.70
CA TYR A 38 58.81 -19.41 7.59
C TYR A 38 58.80 -18.39 8.73
N ASP A 39 58.99 -18.92 9.89
CA ASP A 39 59.35 -18.34 11.17
C ASP A 39 60.63 -17.48 11.08
N ASP A 40 60.75 -16.53 11.99
CA ASP A 40 61.78 -16.43 13.01
C ASP A 40 61.78 -15.03 13.62
N GLU A 41 61.50 -14.96 14.86
CA GLU A 41 62.24 -14.65 16.04
C GLU A 41 63.11 -13.38 16.02
N ASP A 42 62.85 -12.67 17.10
CA ASP A 42 63.81 -12.00 18.00
C ASP A 42 64.28 -10.56 17.74
N GLY A 43 64.20 -9.79 18.81
CA GLY A 43 65.03 -8.58 18.90
C GLY A 43 64.42 -7.39 19.65
N SER A 44 64.38 -7.54 20.96
CA SER A 44 64.35 -6.47 21.96
C SER A 44 64.96 -5.13 21.60
N SER A 45 64.31 -4.00 21.96
CA SER A 45 64.92 -2.93 22.77
C SER A 45 63.99 -1.73 23.01
N ARG A 46 63.56 -1.61 24.19
CA ARG A 46 63.57 -0.52 25.19
C ARG A 46 63.76 0.95 24.73
N ARG A 47 62.90 1.75 25.40
CA ARG A 47 63.02 3.19 25.73
C ARG A 47 62.56 4.16 24.61
N GLY A 48 61.66 5.00 24.86
CA GLY A 48 61.31 5.81 25.96
C GLY A 48 60.52 7.05 25.54
N ARG A 49 59.70 7.47 26.43
CA ARG A 49 59.30 8.85 26.68
C ARG A 49 58.16 9.49 25.83
N ARG A 50 57.04 9.56 26.54
CA ARG A 50 56.33 10.84 26.93
C ARG A 50 55.58 11.61 25.87
N ARG A 51 54.28 11.64 26.17
CA ARG A 51 53.41 12.84 26.16
C ARG A 51 53.35 13.62 24.87
N ARG A 52 52.23 13.54 24.23
CA ARG A 52 51.36 14.71 24.01
C ARG A 52 49.96 14.23 23.60
N GLN A 53 49.11 14.23 24.58
CA GLN A 53 47.68 14.36 24.44
C GLN A 53 47.43 15.62 23.63
N ARG A 54 46.93 15.50 22.45
CA ARG A 54 46.26 16.55 21.70
C ARG A 54 45.00 15.96 21.12
N ASP A 55 44.01 16.22 21.87
CA ASP A 55 42.64 16.41 21.49
C ASP A 55 42.54 16.94 20.06
N ARG A 56 42.02 16.15 19.15
CA ARG A 56 41.51 16.62 17.86
C ARG A 56 40.18 15.97 17.62
N GLY A 57 39.18 16.67 18.10
CA GLY A 57 38.00 17.04 17.37
C GLY A 57 37.41 15.95 16.50
N ASN A 58 36.47 15.30 17.08
CA ASN A 58 35.38 14.60 16.44
C ASN A 58 34.85 15.42 15.25
N ARG A 59 35.37 15.16 14.06
CA ARG A 59 34.72 15.59 12.82
C ARG A 59 33.49 14.72 12.65
N ARG A 60 32.40 15.17 13.27
CA ARG A 60 31.06 14.74 12.92
C ARG A 60 30.88 14.95 11.43
N THR A 61 30.91 13.87 10.69
CA THR A 61 30.32 13.79 9.36
C THR A 61 28.85 14.14 9.53
N ARG A 62 28.50 15.36 9.16
CA ARG A 62 27.11 15.78 8.97
C ARG A 62 26.55 14.97 7.81
N ASN A 63 26.01 13.81 8.12
CA ASN A 63 25.06 13.14 7.24
C ASN A 63 23.68 13.63 7.66
N GLY A 64 23.14 14.60 6.91
CA GLY A 64 21.92 15.33 7.22
C GLY A 64 20.62 14.56 7.01
N GLY A 65 20.64 13.22 7.10
CA GLY A 65 19.45 12.38 6.90
C GLY A 65 18.97 11.61 8.15
N GLY A 66 19.79 11.48 9.19
CA GLY A 66 19.48 10.62 10.33
C GLY A 66 18.76 11.27 11.52
N GLN A 67 18.78 12.60 11.62
CA GLN A 67 18.25 13.29 12.81
C GLN A 67 16.75 13.58 12.75
N VAL A 68 16.11 13.42 11.61
CA VAL A 68 14.67 13.66 11.47
C VAL A 68 13.86 12.43 11.90
N ILE A 69 14.42 11.23 11.71
CA ILE A 69 13.73 9.97 11.99
C ILE A 69 13.63 9.68 13.50
N ASP A 70 14.69 9.97 14.27
CA ASP A 70 14.71 9.71 15.73
C ASP A 70 13.70 10.58 16.52
N ARG A 71 13.29 11.75 16.00
CA ARG A 71 12.29 12.61 16.64
C ARG A 71 10.87 12.07 16.52
N TYR A 72 10.61 11.20 15.57
CA TYR A 72 9.27 10.67 15.30
C TYR A 72 9.02 9.30 15.94
N GLU A 73 10.02 8.68 16.56
CA GLU A 73 9.85 7.41 17.27
C GLU A 73 9.28 7.56 18.68
N SER A 74 9.42 8.72 19.32
CA SER A 74 8.88 8.98 20.65
C SER A 74 7.50 9.62 20.58
N ASP A 75 6.64 9.28 21.56
CA ASP A 75 5.35 9.97 21.71
C ASP A 75 5.59 11.47 21.88
N PRO A 76 4.85 12.33 21.16
CA PRO A 76 4.97 13.77 21.31
C PRO A 76 4.55 14.17 22.72
N VAL A 77 5.38 14.98 23.38
CA VAL A 77 5.09 15.51 24.73
C VAL A 77 4.17 16.70 24.59
N ILE A 78 3.04 16.65 25.28
CA ILE A 78 2.06 17.74 25.35
C ILE A 78 2.53 18.69 26.47
N GLY A 79 2.72 19.97 26.13
CA GLY A 79 2.94 21.05 27.12
C GLY A 79 1.62 21.60 27.59
N ASP A 80 1.62 22.17 28.81
CA ASP A 80 0.40 22.78 29.43
C ASP A 80 -0.21 23.92 28.61
N ASP A 81 0.60 24.59 27.77
CA ASP A 81 0.19 25.70 26.91
C ASP A 81 -0.11 25.27 25.45
N ASP A 82 -0.16 23.99 25.15
CA ASP A 82 -0.39 23.54 23.78
C ASP A 82 -1.87 23.58 23.39
N VAL A 83 -2.16 24.21 22.26
CA VAL A 83 -3.51 24.22 21.69
C VAL A 83 -3.70 22.93 20.88
N LEU A 84 -4.71 22.15 21.27
CA LEU A 84 -5.04 20.90 20.62
C LEU A 84 -6.20 21.10 19.65
N LEU A 85 -6.03 20.60 18.42
CA LEU A 85 -7.07 20.57 17.40
C LEU A 85 -7.55 19.15 17.21
N ASN A 86 -8.86 18.94 17.24
CA ASN A 86 -9.45 17.64 16.97
C ASN A 86 -9.27 17.27 15.51
N VAL A 87 -8.92 16.00 15.27
CA VAL A 87 -8.69 15.46 13.94
C VAL A 87 -9.28 14.05 13.88
N GLY A 88 -9.77 13.69 12.71
CA GLY A 88 -10.22 12.32 12.42
C GLY A 88 -9.84 11.91 11.01
N GLY A 89 -9.63 10.62 10.82
CA GLY A 89 -9.23 10.12 9.51
C GLY A 89 -8.91 8.64 9.50
N ILE A 90 -8.31 8.19 8.41
CA ILE A 90 -7.94 6.80 8.16
C ILE A 90 -6.44 6.62 8.31
N LEU A 91 -6.03 5.65 9.11
CA LEU A 91 -4.61 5.37 9.37
C LEU A 91 -3.96 4.64 8.18
N ASP A 92 -2.94 5.26 7.60
CA ASP A 92 -2.07 4.68 6.58
C ASP A 92 -0.68 4.42 7.18
N ILE A 93 -0.37 3.15 7.46
CA ILE A 93 0.92 2.73 8.03
C ILE A 93 1.84 2.31 6.90
N ARG A 94 3.05 2.86 6.92
CA ARG A 94 4.18 2.45 6.08
C ARG A 94 5.32 1.94 6.96
N ASP A 95 6.35 1.39 6.37
CA ASP A 95 7.43 0.66 7.08
C ASP A 95 8.03 1.42 8.27
N SER A 96 8.17 2.73 8.16
CA SER A 96 8.86 3.57 9.17
C SER A 96 7.98 4.65 9.80
N PHE A 97 6.70 4.79 9.39
CA PHE A 97 5.83 5.85 9.87
C PHE A 97 4.36 5.61 9.56
N GLY A 98 3.49 6.27 10.32
CA GLY A 98 2.05 6.30 10.08
C GLY A 98 1.55 7.70 9.75
N PHE A 99 0.53 7.79 8.91
CA PHE A 99 -0.20 9.01 8.64
C PHE A 99 -1.69 8.80 8.88
N LEU A 100 -2.31 9.76 9.53
CA LEU A 100 -3.75 9.86 9.59
C LEU A 100 -4.23 10.69 8.40
N ARG A 101 -4.88 10.03 7.44
CA ARG A 101 -5.42 10.65 6.23
C ARG A 101 -6.74 11.31 6.55
N THR A 102 -6.78 12.64 6.49
CA THR A 102 -7.96 13.42 6.91
C THR A 102 -8.94 13.67 5.76
N SER A 103 -8.48 13.60 4.51
CA SER A 103 -9.27 13.90 3.31
C SER A 103 -9.68 12.66 2.51
N GLY A 104 -9.68 11.48 3.13
CA GLY A 104 -9.99 10.21 2.48
C GLY A 104 -8.83 9.23 2.51
N TYR A 105 -8.51 8.58 1.36
CA TYR A 105 -7.45 7.56 1.29
C TYR A 105 -6.12 8.08 0.74
N LEU A 106 -6.15 9.21 0.07
CA LEU A 106 -4.98 9.80 -0.57
C LEU A 106 -4.28 10.79 0.35
N PRO A 107 -2.96 11.02 0.15
CA PRO A 107 -2.23 12.06 0.87
C PRO A 107 -2.87 13.44 0.69
N GLY A 108 -2.99 14.17 1.79
CA GLY A 108 -3.52 15.54 1.83
C GLY A 108 -2.66 16.46 2.71
N ASP A 109 -2.84 17.77 2.54
CA ASP A 109 -2.05 18.79 3.23
C ASP A 109 -2.31 18.84 4.75
N ASN A 110 -3.50 18.36 5.16
CA ASN A 110 -3.91 18.36 6.58
C ASN A 110 -3.71 17.01 7.26
N ASP A 111 -2.94 16.10 6.64
CA ASP A 111 -2.65 14.80 7.23
C ASP A 111 -1.84 14.97 8.53
N ALA A 112 -2.12 14.11 9.50
CA ALA A 112 -1.38 14.10 10.75
C ALA A 112 -0.39 12.94 10.79
N TYR A 113 0.77 13.18 11.40
CA TYR A 113 1.76 12.13 11.63
C TYR A 113 1.39 11.30 12.86
N VAL A 114 1.48 9.98 12.73
CA VAL A 114 1.24 9.02 13.82
C VAL A 114 2.53 8.28 14.13
N SER A 115 3.01 8.38 15.37
CA SER A 115 4.25 7.72 15.80
C SER A 115 4.08 6.20 15.81
N LEU A 116 5.14 5.47 15.49
CA LEU A 116 5.13 4.01 15.60
C LEU A 116 4.98 3.54 17.05
N ALA A 117 5.39 4.36 18.03
CA ALA A 117 5.15 4.11 19.44
C ALA A 117 3.65 4.04 19.72
N MET A 118 2.86 5.01 19.23
CA MET A 118 1.40 4.99 19.33
C MET A 118 0.78 3.78 18.61
N VAL A 119 1.27 3.48 17.40
CA VAL A 119 0.79 2.31 16.64
C VAL A 119 0.97 1.02 17.44
N ARG A 120 2.13 0.83 18.06
CA ARG A 120 2.41 -0.36 18.91
C ARG A 120 1.64 -0.32 20.22
N LYS A 121 1.55 0.84 20.85
CA LYS A 121 0.87 1.03 22.14
C LYS A 121 -0.60 0.64 22.08
N TYR A 122 -1.30 1.04 21.03
CA TYR A 122 -2.74 0.79 20.85
C TYR A 122 -3.06 -0.37 19.90
N GLY A 123 -2.04 -1.06 19.37
CA GLY A 123 -2.24 -2.17 18.43
C GLY A 123 -3.00 -1.74 17.17
N LEU A 124 -2.67 -0.53 16.66
CA LEU A 124 -3.31 0.04 15.50
C LEU A 124 -2.95 -0.72 14.23
N ARG A 125 -3.88 -0.76 13.28
CA ARG A 125 -3.71 -1.43 12.00
C ARG A 125 -3.95 -0.45 10.86
N ARG A 126 -3.32 -0.71 9.73
CA ARG A 126 -3.59 0.03 8.50
C ARG A 126 -5.07 -0.02 8.16
N GLY A 127 -5.67 1.14 7.88
CA GLY A 127 -7.09 1.27 7.58
C GLY A 127 -7.99 1.53 8.80
N ASP A 128 -7.43 1.56 10.03
CA ASP A 128 -8.21 1.96 11.20
C ASP A 128 -8.66 3.42 11.06
N VAL A 129 -9.90 3.68 11.44
CA VAL A 129 -10.44 5.04 11.57
C VAL A 129 -10.11 5.54 12.96
N LEU A 130 -9.34 6.61 13.04
CA LEU A 130 -8.93 7.21 14.29
C LEU A 130 -9.60 8.58 14.45
N THR A 131 -10.00 8.90 15.68
CA THR A 131 -10.22 10.29 16.11
C THR A 131 -9.27 10.62 17.24
N GLY A 132 -8.85 11.87 17.29
CA GLY A 132 -7.88 12.30 18.28
C GLY A 132 -7.57 13.78 18.17
N ALA A 133 -6.41 14.18 18.66
CA ALA A 133 -5.97 15.57 18.62
C ALA A 133 -4.53 15.69 18.11
N ILE A 134 -4.31 16.75 17.33
CA ILE A 134 -2.99 17.20 16.90
C ILE A 134 -2.61 18.45 17.66
N ARG A 135 -1.32 18.67 17.85
CA ARG A 135 -0.81 19.92 18.43
C ARG A 135 -0.74 20.99 17.34
N GLN A 136 -1.35 22.15 17.62
CA GLN A 136 -1.18 23.30 16.76
C GLN A 136 0.22 23.90 16.98
N GLN A 137 0.92 24.20 15.88
CA GLN A 137 2.22 24.86 15.95
C GLN A 137 2.08 26.27 16.52
N ARG A 138 3.01 26.66 17.39
CA ARG A 138 3.04 27.98 17.97
C ARG A 138 3.60 29.01 16.97
N GLU A 139 3.17 30.26 17.06
CA GLU A 139 3.78 31.33 16.28
C GLU A 139 5.26 31.47 16.66
N GLY A 140 6.15 31.34 15.62
CA GLY A 140 7.60 31.39 15.81
C GLY A 140 8.27 30.01 15.89
N GLU A 141 7.54 28.93 16.04
CA GLU A 141 8.10 27.58 15.84
C GLU A 141 8.44 27.34 14.38
N ARG A 142 9.54 26.58 14.15
CA ARG A 142 9.92 26.14 12.81
C ARG A 142 8.76 25.31 12.26
N LYS A 143 8.12 25.79 11.20
CA LYS A 143 6.99 25.07 10.56
C LYS A 143 7.41 23.64 10.25
N GLU A 144 6.94 22.71 11.05
CA GLU A 144 7.01 21.29 10.70
C GLU A 144 5.99 21.06 9.59
N LYS A 145 6.41 20.32 8.59
CA LYS A 145 5.61 20.09 7.39
C LYS A 145 4.31 19.32 7.69
N ILE A 146 4.25 18.61 8.81
CA ILE A 146 3.16 17.70 9.19
C ILE A 146 3.00 17.74 10.70
N ASN A 147 1.78 17.96 11.17
CA ASN A 147 1.46 18.02 12.59
C ASN A 147 1.42 16.60 13.21
N PRO A 148 2.08 16.38 14.35
CA PRO A 148 2.01 15.08 15.02
C PRO A 148 0.66 14.90 15.72
N LEU A 149 0.10 13.68 15.63
CA LEU A 149 -1.00 13.24 16.47
C LEU A 149 -0.48 13.04 17.88
N VAL A 150 -1.08 13.72 18.85
CA VAL A 150 -0.63 13.69 20.25
C VAL A 150 -1.54 12.85 21.14
N ARG A 151 -2.79 12.68 20.75
CA ARG A 151 -3.77 11.90 21.49
C ARG A 151 -4.72 11.16 20.55
N ILE A 152 -5.07 9.93 20.91
CA ILE A 152 -6.10 9.14 20.24
C ILE A 152 -7.30 9.06 21.20
N ASP A 153 -8.44 9.46 20.71
CA ASP A 153 -9.70 9.44 21.46
C ASP A 153 -10.52 8.19 21.14
N THR A 154 -10.61 7.80 19.84
CA THR A 154 -11.28 6.58 19.46
C THR A 154 -10.54 5.84 18.36
N VAL A 155 -10.73 4.53 18.30
CA VAL A 155 -10.30 3.63 17.22
C VAL A 155 -11.52 2.89 16.68
N ASN A 156 -11.88 3.11 15.42
CA ASN A 156 -13.08 2.55 14.80
C ASN A 156 -14.38 2.81 15.60
N GLY A 157 -14.44 4.00 16.24
CA GLY A 157 -15.58 4.40 17.07
C GLY A 157 -15.60 3.79 18.48
N GLY A 158 -14.63 2.96 18.84
CA GLY A 158 -14.49 2.35 20.16
C GLY A 158 -13.30 2.88 20.94
N ASP A 159 -13.15 2.39 22.18
CA ASP A 159 -12.03 2.71 23.04
C ASP A 159 -10.69 2.24 22.46
N PRO A 160 -9.65 3.06 22.42
CA PRO A 160 -8.32 2.68 21.93
C PRO A 160 -7.71 1.47 22.63
N GLU A 161 -7.98 1.25 23.91
CA GLU A 161 -7.46 0.08 24.64
C GLU A 161 -8.07 -1.23 24.15
N GLN A 162 -9.34 -1.21 23.70
CA GLN A 162 -10.02 -2.38 23.14
C GLN A 162 -9.44 -2.78 21.78
N ALA A 163 -8.81 -1.83 21.06
CA ALA A 163 -8.19 -2.11 19.77
C ALA A 163 -7.06 -3.15 19.85
N LYS A 164 -6.39 -3.28 21.00
CA LYS A 164 -5.32 -4.25 21.23
C LYS A 164 -5.79 -5.70 21.22
N VAL A 165 -7.02 -5.92 21.69
CA VAL A 165 -7.57 -7.27 21.90
C VAL A 165 -8.21 -7.84 20.64
N ARG A 166 -8.25 -7.07 19.56
CA ARG A 166 -8.87 -7.49 18.30
C ARG A 166 -8.19 -8.72 17.71
N PRO A 167 -8.95 -9.74 17.30
CA PRO A 167 -8.38 -10.90 16.62
C PRO A 167 -7.75 -10.49 15.28
N GLU A 168 -6.71 -11.21 14.88
CA GLU A 168 -6.14 -11.05 13.56
C GLU A 168 -7.05 -11.68 12.51
N PHE A 169 -7.27 -10.98 11.38
CA PHE A 169 -8.14 -11.46 10.30
C PHE A 169 -7.79 -12.87 9.83
N GLN A 170 -6.50 -13.18 9.73
CA GLN A 170 -6.03 -14.50 9.28
C GLN A 170 -6.36 -15.63 10.27
N LYS A 171 -6.61 -15.32 11.53
CA LYS A 171 -6.99 -16.28 12.57
C LYS A 171 -8.50 -16.51 12.67
N LEU A 172 -9.30 -15.73 11.92
CA LEU A 172 -10.74 -15.90 11.88
C LEU A 172 -11.10 -17.13 11.05
N THR A 173 -12.08 -17.89 11.54
CA THR A 173 -12.62 -19.03 10.79
C THR A 173 -13.58 -18.51 9.71
N PRO A 174 -13.33 -18.81 8.42
CA PRO A 174 -14.25 -18.43 7.36
C PRO A 174 -15.55 -19.22 7.47
N LEU A 175 -16.68 -18.52 7.42
CA LEU A 175 -18.01 -19.12 7.40
C LEU A 175 -18.64 -18.90 6.04
N TYR A 176 -19.39 -19.90 5.57
CA TYR A 176 -20.23 -19.72 4.39
C TYR A 176 -21.42 -18.81 4.70
N PRO A 177 -21.87 -17.98 3.75
CA PRO A 177 -23.07 -17.17 3.89
C PRO A 177 -24.29 -18.05 4.22
N GLN A 178 -25.06 -17.69 5.25
CA GLN A 178 -26.26 -18.41 5.65
C GLN A 178 -27.52 -17.82 5.01
N GLU A 179 -27.50 -16.52 4.69
CA GLU A 179 -28.62 -15.81 4.12
C GLU A 179 -28.33 -15.50 2.64
N ARG A 180 -29.25 -15.95 1.77
CA ARG A 180 -29.14 -15.70 0.33
C ARG A 180 -29.70 -14.31 -0.02
N LEU A 181 -29.02 -13.59 -0.89
CA LEU A 181 -29.54 -12.41 -1.57
C LEU A 181 -30.41 -12.85 -2.76
N ARG A 182 -31.65 -12.38 -2.84
CA ARG A 182 -32.51 -12.61 -4.00
C ARG A 182 -32.25 -11.54 -5.05
N LEU A 183 -31.85 -11.97 -6.26
CA LEU A 183 -31.53 -11.08 -7.38
C LEU A 183 -32.70 -10.94 -8.37
N GLU A 184 -33.66 -11.83 -8.38
CA GLU A 184 -34.87 -11.67 -9.16
C GLU A 184 -35.72 -10.52 -8.63
N THR A 185 -35.89 -9.46 -9.41
CA THR A 185 -36.70 -8.27 -9.08
C THR A 185 -38.07 -8.32 -9.77
N THR A 186 -38.09 -8.61 -11.07
CA THR A 186 -39.29 -8.71 -11.90
C THR A 186 -39.24 -9.98 -12.72
N GLN A 187 -40.42 -10.43 -13.20
CA GLN A 187 -40.51 -11.61 -14.06
C GLN A 187 -39.72 -11.51 -15.36
N THR A 188 -39.48 -10.29 -15.83
CA THR A 188 -38.73 -10.02 -17.05
C THR A 188 -37.22 -9.97 -16.82
N ASN A 189 -36.76 -9.87 -15.57
CA ASN A 189 -35.33 -9.85 -15.24
C ASN A 189 -34.75 -11.27 -15.24
N MET A 190 -34.46 -11.78 -16.44
CA MET A 190 -33.89 -13.11 -16.63
C MET A 190 -32.49 -13.24 -16.04
N THR A 191 -31.66 -12.19 -16.07
CA THR A 191 -30.30 -12.21 -15.54
C THR A 191 -30.27 -12.52 -14.06
N GLY A 192 -31.03 -11.79 -13.24
CA GLY A 192 -31.13 -12.03 -11.80
C GLY A 192 -31.62 -13.43 -11.48
N ARG A 193 -32.64 -13.89 -12.21
CA ARG A 193 -33.20 -15.22 -12.02
C ARG A 193 -32.23 -16.34 -12.37
N ILE A 194 -31.46 -16.20 -13.45
CA ILE A 194 -30.45 -17.19 -13.84
C ILE A 194 -29.36 -17.27 -12.76
N ILE A 195 -28.89 -16.13 -12.26
CA ILE A 195 -27.88 -16.09 -11.20
C ILE A 195 -28.42 -16.74 -9.92
N ASP A 196 -29.65 -16.45 -9.54
CA ASP A 196 -30.30 -17.07 -8.37
C ASP A 196 -30.35 -18.59 -8.45
N LEU A 197 -30.50 -19.15 -9.64
CA LEU A 197 -30.55 -20.60 -9.88
C LEU A 197 -29.19 -21.28 -9.99
N VAL A 198 -28.24 -20.63 -10.66
CA VAL A 198 -26.97 -21.27 -11.05
C VAL A 198 -25.84 -20.90 -10.12
N SER A 199 -25.84 -19.65 -9.62
CA SER A 199 -24.76 -19.10 -8.82
C SER A 199 -25.31 -18.15 -7.74
N PRO A 200 -26.05 -18.67 -6.77
CA PRO A 200 -26.68 -17.84 -5.71
C PRO A 200 -25.62 -17.10 -4.90
N ILE A 201 -25.91 -15.86 -4.56
CA ILE A 201 -25.03 -14.97 -3.79
C ILE A 201 -25.64 -14.78 -2.39
N GLY A 202 -24.79 -14.82 -1.36
CA GLY A 202 -25.22 -14.64 0.02
C GLY A 202 -24.70 -13.35 0.65
N LYS A 203 -25.34 -12.93 1.74
CA LYS A 203 -24.91 -11.79 2.55
C LYS A 203 -23.51 -12.04 3.13
N GLY A 204 -22.61 -11.06 3.01
CA GLY A 204 -21.20 -11.17 3.43
C GLY A 204 -20.28 -11.86 2.42
N GLN A 205 -20.80 -12.32 1.28
CA GLN A 205 -19.99 -12.96 0.25
C GLN A 205 -19.20 -11.92 -0.56
N ARG A 206 -17.94 -12.25 -0.86
CA ARG A 206 -17.11 -11.55 -1.84
C ARG A 206 -17.18 -12.28 -3.17
N GLY A 207 -17.85 -11.70 -4.16
CA GLY A 207 -17.96 -12.22 -5.52
C GLY A 207 -16.91 -11.63 -6.44
N LEU A 208 -16.44 -12.41 -7.41
CA LEU A 208 -15.57 -11.95 -8.48
C LEU A 208 -16.28 -12.17 -9.82
N ILE A 209 -16.41 -11.10 -10.61
CA ILE A 209 -16.99 -11.13 -11.95
C ILE A 209 -15.85 -10.98 -12.96
N VAL A 210 -15.55 -12.03 -13.68
CA VAL A 210 -14.52 -12.06 -14.74
C VAL A 210 -15.18 -12.39 -16.07
N SER A 211 -14.94 -11.56 -17.06
CA SER A 211 -15.42 -11.83 -18.42
C SER A 211 -14.51 -11.19 -19.47
N PRO A 212 -14.50 -11.72 -20.69
CA PRO A 212 -13.80 -11.05 -21.79
C PRO A 212 -14.40 -9.66 -22.08
N PRO A 213 -13.64 -8.79 -22.74
CA PRO A 213 -14.15 -7.50 -23.17
C PRO A 213 -15.42 -7.65 -24.02
N LYS A 214 -16.36 -6.71 -23.86
CA LYS A 214 -17.65 -6.65 -24.62
C LYS A 214 -18.62 -7.80 -24.36
N ALA A 215 -18.40 -8.59 -23.28
CA ALA A 215 -19.32 -9.66 -22.91
C ALA A 215 -20.49 -9.23 -22.03
N GLY A 216 -20.64 -7.93 -21.75
CA GLY A 216 -21.69 -7.39 -20.90
C GLY A 216 -21.41 -7.46 -19.39
N LYS A 217 -20.11 -7.49 -19.00
CA LYS A 217 -19.67 -7.52 -17.59
C LYS A 217 -20.33 -6.42 -16.75
N THR A 218 -20.26 -5.18 -17.21
CA THR A 218 -20.84 -4.00 -16.54
C THR A 218 -22.34 -4.12 -16.39
N MET A 219 -23.06 -4.56 -17.43
CA MET A 219 -24.51 -4.78 -17.38
C MET A 219 -24.90 -5.83 -16.35
N VAL A 220 -24.15 -6.93 -16.24
CA VAL A 220 -24.40 -7.96 -15.24
C VAL A 220 -24.16 -7.43 -13.84
N MET A 221 -23.06 -6.68 -13.65
CA MET A 221 -22.71 -6.07 -12.38
C MET A 221 -23.76 -5.05 -11.92
N GLN A 222 -24.19 -4.16 -12.80
CA GLN A 222 -25.25 -3.18 -12.54
C GLN A 222 -26.59 -3.88 -12.23
N ASN A 223 -26.92 -4.96 -12.95
CA ASN A 223 -28.12 -5.74 -12.67
C ASN A 223 -28.10 -6.34 -11.26
N ILE A 224 -26.96 -6.91 -10.84
CA ILE A 224 -26.77 -7.44 -9.49
C ILE A 224 -26.87 -6.32 -8.46
N ALA A 225 -26.18 -5.19 -8.66
CA ALA A 225 -26.19 -4.07 -7.74
C ALA A 225 -27.60 -3.50 -7.55
N ASN A 226 -28.31 -3.26 -8.64
CA ASN A 226 -29.69 -2.76 -8.62
C ASN A 226 -30.64 -3.75 -7.96
N ALA A 227 -30.45 -5.05 -8.20
CA ALA A 227 -31.27 -6.09 -7.58
C ALA A 227 -31.07 -6.16 -6.06
N ILE A 228 -29.82 -6.05 -5.59
CA ILE A 228 -29.50 -6.02 -4.16
C ILE A 228 -30.09 -4.76 -3.52
N ALA A 229 -29.89 -3.60 -4.13
CA ALA A 229 -30.44 -2.35 -3.61
C ALA A 229 -31.97 -2.35 -3.52
N ALA A 230 -32.66 -2.99 -4.48
CA ALA A 230 -34.11 -3.08 -4.50
C ALA A 230 -34.65 -4.09 -3.51
N ASN A 231 -34.06 -5.27 -3.39
CA ASN A 231 -34.59 -6.37 -2.57
C ASN A 231 -34.03 -6.38 -1.15
N ASN A 232 -32.86 -5.81 -0.91
CA ASN A 232 -32.17 -5.84 0.38
C ASN A 232 -31.55 -4.46 0.69
N PRO A 233 -32.37 -3.44 0.94
CA PRO A 233 -31.86 -2.06 1.18
C PRO A 233 -31.04 -1.92 2.46
N GLU A 234 -31.11 -2.88 3.36
CA GLU A 234 -30.28 -2.93 4.59
C GLU A 234 -28.84 -3.36 4.33
N VAL A 235 -28.54 -3.94 3.17
CA VAL A 235 -27.23 -4.47 2.85
C VAL A 235 -26.28 -3.35 2.39
N HIS A 236 -25.11 -3.28 3.03
CA HIS A 236 -24.03 -2.44 2.52
C HIS A 236 -23.34 -3.11 1.33
N LEU A 237 -23.55 -2.57 0.14
CA LEU A 237 -22.94 -3.08 -1.07
C LEU A 237 -21.64 -2.34 -1.38
N MET A 238 -20.55 -3.08 -1.58
CA MET A 238 -19.27 -2.54 -2.02
C MET A 238 -18.90 -3.10 -3.39
N VAL A 239 -18.64 -2.21 -4.35
CA VAL A 239 -18.18 -2.56 -5.70
C VAL A 239 -16.75 -2.08 -5.86
N VAL A 240 -15.85 -2.99 -6.24
CA VAL A 240 -14.45 -2.69 -6.53
C VAL A 240 -14.21 -2.89 -8.00
N LEU A 241 -13.87 -1.81 -8.70
CA LEU A 241 -13.60 -1.78 -10.13
C LEU A 241 -12.10 -1.74 -10.37
N VAL A 242 -11.60 -2.61 -11.25
CA VAL A 242 -10.19 -2.69 -11.61
C VAL A 242 -10.07 -2.57 -13.12
N ASP A 243 -9.32 -1.57 -13.58
CA ASP A 243 -9.08 -1.26 -15.00
C ASP A 243 -10.37 -1.03 -15.81
N GLU A 244 -11.41 -0.49 -15.15
CA GLU A 244 -12.64 -0.11 -15.83
C GLU A 244 -12.54 1.28 -16.46
N ARG A 245 -13.36 1.54 -17.45
CA ARG A 245 -13.43 2.82 -18.12
C ARG A 245 -14.08 3.87 -17.22
N PRO A 246 -13.61 5.13 -17.25
CA PRO A 246 -14.19 6.18 -16.41
C PRO A 246 -15.69 6.36 -16.58
N GLU A 247 -16.22 6.22 -17.80
CA GLU A 247 -17.64 6.31 -18.10
C GLU A 247 -18.47 5.17 -17.47
N GLU A 248 -17.87 3.99 -17.28
CA GLU A 248 -18.52 2.84 -16.65
C GLU A 248 -18.53 2.90 -15.12
N VAL A 249 -17.71 3.79 -14.55
CA VAL A 249 -17.62 3.99 -13.09
C VAL A 249 -18.71 4.94 -12.59
N THR A 250 -19.21 5.82 -13.47
CA THR A 250 -20.18 6.87 -13.11
C THR A 250 -21.64 6.46 -13.37
N ASP A 251 -21.88 5.41 -14.12
CA ASP A 251 -23.22 4.84 -14.38
C ASP A 251 -23.68 3.92 -13.24
#